data_ca97a2247d0c9c816d3ab0249a8cf36f
#
_entry.id   ca97a2247d0c9c816d3ab0249a8cf36f
#
_cell.length_a   1.000
_cell.length_b   1.000
_cell.length_c   1.000
_cell.angle_alpha   90.00
_cell.angle_beta   90.00
_cell.angle_gamma   90.00
#
_symmetry.space_group_name_H-M   'P 1'
#
loop_
_entity.id
_entity.type
_entity.pdbx_description
1 polymer ?
#
loop_
_entity_poly.entity_id
_entity_poly.type
_entity_poly.pdbx_seq_one_letter_code
_entity_poly.pdbx_strand_id
1 'polypeptide(L)'
;MSESGRIFSLGPDEGEAMFVLGDVVTFKVTAAESDGSYFLTEIVSVPGGGPAFLHTHVPQETFWILQGEYEVYGLDENGDKYVIEAPVGTTVHVPGNVPHGFRNVADTTGKLLALYAPVVHQPEFFTEIGVPMDSPRDPMPFDQMPDNERILEVLAKHEMRLLEDLPEP
;
A
#
# COMPACT_ATOMS: atom_id res chain seq x y z
N MET A 1 -27.03 5.87 3.44
CA MET A 1 -26.89 7.30 3.06
C MET A 1 -25.43 7.63 3.27
N SER A 2 -24.69 7.93 2.21
CA SER A 2 -23.30 8.33 2.33
C SER A 2 -23.21 9.57 3.20
N GLU A 3 -22.33 9.62 4.18
CA GLU A 3 -22.07 10.80 4.99
C GLU A 3 -21.25 11.86 4.22
N SER A 4 -21.28 11.80 2.89
CA SER A 4 -20.63 12.80 2.03
C SER A 4 -21.16 14.20 2.34
N GLY A 5 -20.27 15.11 2.66
CA GLY A 5 -20.59 16.50 2.96
C GLY A 5 -20.40 16.93 4.41
N ARG A 6 -19.89 16.06 5.28
CA ARG A 6 -19.48 16.42 6.64
C ARG A 6 -17.98 16.38 6.81
N ILE A 7 -17.43 17.32 7.56
CA ILE A 7 -16.05 17.25 8.05
C ILE A 7 -16.00 16.08 9.05
N PHE A 8 -15.04 15.17 8.86
CA PHE A 8 -14.75 14.07 9.79
C PHE A 8 -13.26 14.06 10.14
N SER A 9 -12.90 13.35 11.18
CA SER A 9 -11.50 13.10 11.55
C SER A 9 -11.35 11.67 12.03
N LEU A 10 -10.23 11.07 11.70
CA LEU A 10 -9.77 9.81 12.29
C LEU A 10 -8.48 10.09 13.06
N GLY A 11 -8.41 9.59 14.28
CA GLY A 11 -7.20 9.64 15.10
C GLY A 11 -6.08 8.74 14.54
N PRO A 12 -4.90 8.76 15.18
CA PRO A 12 -3.74 8.00 14.68
C PRO A 12 -3.99 6.50 14.48
N ASP A 13 -4.84 5.91 15.35
CA ASP A 13 -5.11 4.47 15.36
C ASP A 13 -6.55 4.14 14.95
N GLU A 14 -7.25 5.08 14.33
CA GLU A 14 -8.62 4.94 13.87
C GLU A 14 -8.67 4.71 12.36
N GLY A 15 -9.65 3.93 11.93
CA GLY A 15 -9.89 3.50 10.56
C GLY A 15 -9.95 1.99 10.47
N GLU A 16 -10.52 1.48 9.40
CA GLU A 16 -10.51 0.04 9.10
C GLU A 16 -9.08 -0.40 8.83
N ALA A 17 -8.60 -1.40 9.58
CA ALA A 17 -7.22 -1.88 9.47
C ALA A 17 -7.18 -3.31 8.92
N MET A 18 -6.25 -3.54 7.99
CA MET A 18 -5.98 -4.83 7.36
C MET A 18 -4.49 -5.15 7.45
N PHE A 19 -4.16 -6.40 7.79
CA PHE A 19 -2.82 -6.92 7.56
C PHE A 19 -2.71 -7.40 6.11
N VAL A 20 -1.86 -6.77 5.32
CA VAL A 20 -1.74 -7.01 3.88
C VAL A 20 -0.30 -7.32 3.53
N LEU A 21 -0.01 -8.58 3.21
CA LEU A 21 1.30 -9.04 2.68
C LEU A 21 2.53 -8.57 3.50
N GLY A 22 2.37 -8.50 4.82
CA GLY A 22 3.45 -8.10 5.73
C GLY A 22 3.37 -6.67 6.25
N ASP A 23 2.46 -5.85 5.75
CA ASP A 23 2.21 -4.49 6.20
C ASP A 23 0.85 -4.36 6.89
N VAL A 24 0.68 -3.35 7.74
CA VAL A 24 -0.64 -2.93 8.21
C VAL A 24 -1.11 -1.76 7.38
N VAL A 25 -2.25 -1.92 6.71
CA VAL A 25 -2.90 -0.89 5.89
C VAL A 25 -4.15 -0.41 6.62
N THR A 26 -4.19 0.87 6.99
CA THR A 26 -5.33 1.48 7.67
C THR A 26 -6.02 2.46 6.73
N PHE A 27 -7.32 2.28 6.50
CA PHE A 27 -8.13 3.13 5.61
C PHE A 27 -8.45 4.45 6.32
N LYS A 28 -7.98 5.56 5.77
CA LYS A 28 -8.15 6.91 6.33
C LYS A 28 -9.23 7.73 5.61
N VAL A 29 -9.32 7.60 4.29
CA VAL A 29 -10.40 8.19 3.47
C VAL A 29 -10.76 7.17 2.41
N THR A 30 -12.00 6.72 2.40
CA THR A 30 -12.49 5.76 1.40
C THR A 30 -13.16 6.44 0.22
N ALA A 31 -13.60 5.65 -0.76
CA ALA A 31 -14.39 6.14 -1.89
C ALA A 31 -15.69 6.81 -1.44
N ALA A 32 -16.27 6.38 -0.32
CA ALA A 32 -17.53 6.93 0.18
C ALA A 32 -17.36 8.38 0.68
N GLU A 33 -16.25 8.67 1.36
CA GLU A 33 -15.96 10.02 1.88
C GLU A 33 -15.43 10.95 0.77
N SER A 34 -14.64 10.42 -0.19
CA SER A 34 -14.00 11.21 -1.25
C SER A 34 -14.85 11.38 -2.51
N ASP A 35 -16.08 10.84 -2.53
CA ASP A 35 -16.94 10.77 -3.71
C ASP A 35 -16.23 10.09 -4.91
N GLY A 36 -15.46 9.03 -4.62
CA GLY A 36 -14.70 8.26 -5.60
C GLY A 36 -13.44 8.94 -6.14
N SER A 37 -13.09 10.12 -5.63
CA SER A 37 -11.96 10.89 -6.17
C SER A 37 -10.61 10.29 -5.82
N TYR A 38 -10.45 9.80 -4.59
CA TYR A 38 -9.23 9.17 -4.11
C TYR A 38 -9.51 8.23 -2.93
N PHE A 39 -8.54 7.36 -2.69
CA PHE A 39 -8.47 6.48 -1.54
C PHE A 39 -7.16 6.79 -0.80
N LEU A 40 -7.23 7.05 0.53
CA LEU A 40 -6.08 7.38 1.36
C LEU A 40 -5.90 6.31 2.42
N THR A 41 -4.69 5.76 2.51
CA THR A 41 -4.31 4.79 3.53
C THR A 41 -3.09 5.27 4.31
N GLU A 42 -2.97 4.81 5.56
CA GLU A 42 -1.71 4.78 6.30
C GLU A 42 -1.15 3.36 6.21
N ILE A 43 0.10 3.22 5.82
CA ILE A 43 0.81 1.94 5.73
C ILE A 43 1.92 1.90 6.78
N VAL A 44 1.94 0.84 7.58
CA VAL A 44 2.96 0.57 8.58
C VAL A 44 3.73 -0.68 8.19
N SER A 45 5.03 -0.54 7.95
CA SER A 45 5.93 -1.60 7.50
C SER A 45 6.97 -1.92 8.58
N VAL A 46 7.17 -3.21 8.88
CA VAL A 46 8.31 -3.66 9.71
C VAL A 46 9.64 -3.40 8.98
N PRO A 47 10.82 -3.51 9.65
CA PRO A 47 12.10 -3.50 8.95
C PRO A 47 12.14 -4.52 7.81
N GLY A 48 12.45 -4.06 6.61
CA GLY A 48 12.43 -4.88 5.40
C GLY A 48 11.05 -5.13 4.77
N GLY A 49 9.96 -4.66 5.41
CA GLY A 49 8.59 -4.76 4.90
C GLY A 49 8.32 -3.82 3.72
N GLY A 50 7.20 -4.05 3.06
CA GLY A 50 6.78 -3.39 1.83
C GLY A 50 6.87 -4.33 0.62
N PRO A 51 6.05 -4.13 -0.43
CA PRO A 51 6.12 -4.89 -1.68
C PRO A 51 7.34 -4.43 -2.50
N ALA A 52 8.52 -5.03 -2.21
CA ALA A 52 9.79 -4.70 -2.89
C ALA A 52 9.87 -5.21 -4.32
N PHE A 53 8.94 -6.08 -4.73
CA PHE A 53 8.81 -6.58 -6.11
C PHE A 53 8.11 -5.56 -7.00
N LEU A 54 8.58 -5.47 -8.27
CA LEU A 54 7.97 -4.56 -9.23
C LEU A 54 6.59 -5.06 -9.66
N HIS A 55 5.60 -4.19 -9.49
CA HIS A 55 4.23 -4.41 -9.89
C HIS A 55 3.62 -3.17 -10.54
N THR A 56 2.48 -3.32 -11.20
CA THR A 56 1.70 -2.23 -11.74
C THR A 56 0.25 -2.32 -11.28
N HIS A 57 -0.41 -1.20 -11.18
CA HIS A 57 -1.86 -1.07 -10.99
C HIS A 57 -2.41 0.17 -11.70
N VAL A 58 -3.72 0.20 -11.93
CA VAL A 58 -4.38 1.26 -12.72
C VAL A 58 -4.29 2.65 -12.07
N PRO A 59 -4.60 2.84 -10.77
CA PRO A 59 -4.49 4.16 -10.15
C PRO A 59 -3.06 4.68 -10.13
N GLN A 60 -2.91 5.99 -10.21
CA GLN A 60 -1.70 6.64 -9.74
C GLN A 60 -1.60 6.55 -8.22
N GLU A 61 -0.40 6.50 -7.71
CA GLU A 61 -0.12 6.39 -6.29
C GLU A 61 0.84 7.49 -5.84
N THR A 62 0.59 8.04 -4.66
CA THR A 62 1.50 9.03 -4.07
C THR A 62 1.80 8.65 -2.64
N PHE A 63 3.08 8.44 -2.34
CA PHE A 63 3.58 8.19 -1.00
C PHE A 63 4.00 9.49 -0.31
N TRP A 64 3.77 9.56 0.98
CA TRP A 64 4.36 10.56 1.85
C TRP A 64 4.96 9.87 3.07
N ILE A 65 6.27 9.95 3.22
CA ILE A 65 7.00 9.24 4.28
C ILE A 65 6.89 10.00 5.60
N LEU A 66 6.32 9.34 6.60
CA LEU A 66 6.07 9.91 7.94
C LEU A 66 7.07 9.42 8.99
N GLN A 67 7.59 8.20 8.82
CA GLN A 67 8.52 7.56 9.76
C GLN A 67 9.36 6.51 9.03
N GLY A 68 10.61 6.31 9.48
CA GLY A 68 11.54 5.36 8.90
C GLY A 68 12.25 5.91 7.66
N GLU A 69 12.83 5.03 6.89
CA GLU A 69 13.46 5.29 5.60
C GLU A 69 12.93 4.28 4.59
N TYR A 70 12.54 4.76 3.42
CA TYR A 70 12.05 3.90 2.35
C TYR A 70 12.91 4.00 1.11
N GLU A 71 12.99 2.90 0.39
CA GLU A 71 13.40 2.88 -1.00
C GLU A 71 12.18 2.63 -1.86
N VAL A 72 12.03 3.41 -2.93
CA VAL A 72 11.01 3.20 -3.96
C VAL A 72 11.70 2.81 -5.26
N TYR A 73 11.28 1.69 -5.82
CA TYR A 73 11.89 1.10 -7.02
C TYR A 73 11.05 1.43 -8.25
N GLY A 74 11.72 1.66 -9.38
CA GLY A 74 11.10 1.86 -10.69
C GLY A 74 11.95 1.29 -11.80
N LEU A 75 11.46 1.38 -13.06
CA LEU A 75 12.22 1.05 -14.26
C LEU A 75 12.43 2.31 -15.10
N ASP A 76 13.63 2.48 -15.63
CA ASP A 76 13.95 3.54 -16.58
C ASP A 76 13.48 3.19 -18.00
N GLU A 77 13.76 4.05 -18.97
CA GLU A 77 13.41 3.86 -20.40
C GLU A 77 14.08 2.65 -21.05
N ASN A 78 15.18 2.15 -20.48
CA ASN A 78 15.91 0.98 -20.96
C ASN A 78 15.40 -0.32 -20.27
N GLY A 79 14.54 -0.20 -19.26
CA GLY A 79 14.08 -1.30 -18.43
C GLY A 79 15.02 -1.63 -17.27
N ASP A 80 16.00 -0.77 -16.99
CA ASP A 80 16.90 -0.94 -15.86
C ASP A 80 16.23 -0.46 -14.56
N LYS A 81 16.35 -1.25 -13.49
CA LYS A 81 15.80 -0.91 -12.18
C LYS A 81 16.60 0.24 -11.56
N TYR A 82 15.90 1.27 -11.11
CA TYR A 82 16.46 2.36 -10.33
C TYR A 82 15.80 2.48 -8.96
N VAL A 83 16.46 3.20 -8.05
CA VAL A 83 16.02 3.39 -6.65
C VAL A 83 15.90 4.87 -6.36
N ILE A 84 14.80 5.24 -5.69
CA ILE A 84 14.60 6.55 -5.08
C ILE A 84 14.70 6.37 -3.57
N GLU A 85 15.70 7.01 -2.95
CA GLU A 85 15.80 7.09 -1.50
C GLU A 85 14.74 8.07 -0.98
N ALA A 86 13.94 7.63 -0.02
CA ALA A 86 12.81 8.39 0.50
C ALA A 86 12.85 8.46 2.05
N PRO A 87 13.66 9.37 2.61
CA PRO A 87 13.63 9.66 4.05
C PRO A 87 12.34 10.39 4.45
N VAL A 88 12.12 10.55 5.76
CA VAL A 88 10.98 11.28 6.33
C VAL A 88 10.81 12.66 5.68
N GLY A 89 9.57 12.98 5.32
CA GLY A 89 9.18 14.21 4.63
C GLY A 89 9.23 14.13 3.12
N THR A 90 9.78 13.05 2.55
CA THR A 90 9.78 12.84 1.08
C THR A 90 8.40 12.50 0.59
N THR A 91 8.04 13.04 -0.58
CA THR A 91 6.88 12.65 -1.37
C THR A 91 7.36 11.98 -2.66
N VAL A 92 6.84 10.79 -2.95
CA VAL A 92 7.10 10.07 -4.20
C VAL A 92 5.78 9.89 -4.94
N HIS A 93 5.75 10.29 -6.22
CA HIS A 93 4.57 10.10 -7.08
C HIS A 93 4.85 9.05 -8.14
N VAL A 94 3.96 8.07 -8.23
CA VAL A 94 3.97 6.99 -9.21
C VAL A 94 2.76 7.16 -10.13
N PRO A 95 2.95 7.46 -11.43
CA PRO A 95 1.85 7.49 -12.38
C PRO A 95 1.19 6.11 -12.54
N GLY A 96 -0.09 6.08 -12.91
CA GLY A 96 -0.81 4.82 -13.09
C GLY A 96 -0.16 3.91 -14.13
N ASN A 97 -0.18 2.62 -13.88
CA ASN A 97 0.44 1.57 -14.71
C ASN A 97 1.98 1.65 -14.85
N VAL A 98 2.66 2.48 -14.08
CA VAL A 98 4.12 2.50 -14.04
C VAL A 98 4.63 1.43 -13.08
N PRO A 99 5.60 0.59 -13.51
CA PRO A 99 6.21 -0.43 -12.66
C PRO A 99 6.90 0.19 -11.45
N HIS A 100 6.53 -0.27 -10.27
CA HIS A 100 7.10 0.22 -9.02
C HIS A 100 7.00 -0.81 -7.89
N GLY A 101 7.73 -0.54 -6.82
CA GLY A 101 7.70 -1.24 -5.55
C GLY A 101 8.32 -0.36 -4.47
N PHE A 102 8.18 -0.73 -3.21
CA PHE A 102 8.84 0.00 -2.12
C PHE A 102 9.27 -0.94 -1.00
N ARG A 103 10.17 -0.46 -0.15
CA ARG A 103 10.66 -1.19 1.01
C ARG A 103 11.05 -0.23 2.14
N ASN A 104 10.67 -0.57 3.36
CA ASN A 104 11.25 0.07 4.55
C ASN A 104 12.66 -0.46 4.77
N VAL A 105 13.68 0.38 4.61
CA VAL A 105 15.10 0.03 4.76
C VAL A 105 15.68 0.45 6.11
N ALA A 106 14.87 1.12 6.96
CA ALA A 106 15.26 1.39 8.34
C ALA A 106 15.31 0.10 9.18
N ASP A 107 16.03 0.15 10.27
CA ASP A 107 16.07 -0.90 11.30
C ASP A 107 14.88 -0.85 12.28
N THR A 108 13.98 0.09 12.08
CA THR A 108 12.77 0.33 12.86
C THR A 108 11.52 0.28 11.98
N THR A 109 10.36 0.20 12.60
CA THR A 109 9.07 0.31 11.91
C THR A 109 8.97 1.62 11.15
N GLY A 110 8.60 1.54 9.87
CA GLY A 110 8.32 2.67 9.01
C GLY A 110 6.82 2.95 8.91
N LYS A 111 6.49 4.18 8.49
CA LYS A 111 5.14 4.64 8.27
C LYS A 111 5.09 5.60 7.09
N LEU A 112 4.11 5.40 6.21
CA LEU A 112 3.83 6.31 5.11
C LEU A 112 2.31 6.49 4.93
N LEU A 113 1.92 7.59 4.27
CA LEU A 113 0.60 7.70 3.66
C LEU A 113 0.71 7.31 2.19
N ALA A 114 -0.28 6.55 1.72
CA ALA A 114 -0.44 6.22 0.31
C ALA A 114 -1.81 6.72 -0.18
N LEU A 115 -1.80 7.55 -1.21
CA LEU A 115 -2.99 8.08 -1.85
C LEU A 115 -3.12 7.47 -3.25
N TYR A 116 -4.26 6.83 -3.52
CA TYR A 116 -4.61 6.22 -4.81
C TYR A 116 -5.69 7.03 -5.51
N ALA A 117 -5.50 7.37 -6.78
CA ALA A 117 -6.44 8.14 -7.57
C ALA A 117 -6.40 7.74 -9.07
N PRO A 118 -7.57 7.57 -9.73
CA PRO A 118 -8.91 7.46 -9.14
C PRO A 118 -9.06 6.22 -8.27
N VAL A 119 -10.18 6.09 -7.55
CA VAL A 119 -10.45 4.88 -6.77
C VAL A 119 -10.86 3.75 -7.71
N VAL A 120 -9.94 2.83 -7.97
CA VAL A 120 -10.16 1.67 -8.84
C VAL A 120 -9.40 0.48 -8.25
N HIS A 121 -10.11 -0.57 -7.85
CA HIS A 121 -9.60 -1.87 -7.39
C HIS A 121 -8.85 -1.89 -6.04
N GLN A 122 -8.15 -0.82 -5.62
CA GLN A 122 -7.32 -0.85 -4.42
C GLN A 122 -8.07 -1.19 -3.13
N PRO A 123 -9.23 -0.56 -2.82
CA PRO A 123 -9.97 -0.93 -1.60
C PRO A 123 -10.39 -2.39 -1.61
N GLU A 124 -10.92 -2.87 -2.74
CA GLU A 124 -11.35 -4.26 -2.91
C GLU A 124 -10.18 -5.24 -2.84
N PHE A 125 -9.03 -4.87 -3.43
CA PHE A 125 -7.80 -5.65 -3.34
C PHE A 125 -7.37 -5.82 -1.88
N PHE A 126 -7.25 -4.73 -1.12
CA PHE A 126 -6.83 -4.80 0.27
C PHE A 126 -7.81 -5.59 1.13
N THR A 127 -9.11 -5.44 0.89
CA THR A 127 -10.15 -6.18 1.63
C THR A 127 -10.14 -7.68 1.28
N GLU A 128 -9.84 -8.04 0.04
CA GLU A 128 -9.87 -9.44 -0.40
C GLU A 128 -8.62 -10.22 0.01
N ILE A 129 -7.43 -9.58 -0.03
CA ILE A 129 -6.17 -10.22 0.30
C ILE A 129 -5.80 -10.08 1.77
N GLY A 130 -6.29 -9.04 2.43
CA GLY A 130 -5.93 -8.68 3.79
C GLY A 130 -6.64 -9.50 4.86
N VAL A 131 -6.01 -9.60 6.00
CA VAL A 131 -6.60 -10.13 7.23
C VAL A 131 -7.11 -8.95 8.06
N PRO A 132 -8.42 -8.88 8.38
CA PRO A 132 -8.96 -7.80 9.21
C PRO A 132 -8.29 -7.75 10.59
N MET A 133 -8.03 -6.54 11.07
CA MET A 133 -7.45 -6.29 12.39
C MET A 133 -8.39 -5.41 13.22
N ASP A 134 -8.55 -5.71 14.50
CA ASP A 134 -9.36 -4.89 15.42
C ASP A 134 -8.69 -3.52 15.69
N SER A 135 -7.38 -3.49 15.66
CA SER A 135 -6.58 -2.27 15.80
C SER A 135 -5.32 -2.34 14.93
N PRO A 136 -4.89 -1.23 14.31
CA PRO A 136 -3.62 -1.18 13.58
C PRO A 136 -2.38 -1.36 14.48
N ARG A 137 -2.56 -1.40 15.79
CA ARG A 137 -1.50 -1.68 16.79
C ARG A 137 -1.43 -3.13 17.23
N ASP A 138 -2.38 -3.96 16.82
CA ASP A 138 -2.36 -5.37 17.17
C ASP A 138 -1.13 -6.07 16.55
N PRO A 139 -0.66 -7.16 17.14
CA PRO A 139 0.40 -7.95 16.53
C PRO A 139 0.03 -8.39 15.12
N MET A 140 0.95 -8.23 14.19
CA MET A 140 0.75 -8.63 12.79
C MET A 140 0.61 -10.15 12.70
N PRO A 141 -0.48 -10.67 12.09
CA PRO A 141 -0.75 -12.10 12.00
C PRO A 141 0.03 -12.75 10.83
N PHE A 142 1.35 -12.82 10.91
CA PHE A 142 2.21 -13.39 9.86
C PHE A 142 1.89 -14.87 9.54
N ASP A 143 1.34 -15.60 10.49
CA ASP A 143 0.87 -16.98 10.31
C ASP A 143 -0.41 -17.10 9.46
N GLN A 144 -1.06 -15.99 9.15
CA GLN A 144 -2.26 -15.92 8.31
C GLN A 144 -1.98 -15.33 6.92
N MET A 145 -0.71 -15.16 6.54
CA MET A 145 -0.39 -14.71 5.19
C MET A 145 -0.90 -15.69 4.14
N PRO A 146 -1.52 -15.20 3.04
CA PRO A 146 -1.90 -16.05 1.93
C PRO A 146 -0.67 -16.63 1.25
N ASP A 147 -0.82 -17.81 0.65
CA ASP A 147 0.22 -18.40 -0.20
C ASP A 147 0.36 -17.64 -1.54
N ASN A 148 1.45 -17.91 -2.25
CA ASN A 148 1.75 -17.23 -3.51
C ASN A 148 0.67 -17.48 -4.58
N GLU A 149 0.01 -18.64 -4.60
CA GLU A 149 -1.07 -18.93 -5.55
C GLU A 149 -2.26 -18.00 -5.32
N ARG A 150 -2.68 -17.85 -4.08
CA ARG A 150 -3.76 -16.93 -3.71
C ARG A 150 -3.40 -15.46 -3.98
N ILE A 151 -2.16 -15.05 -3.71
CA ILE A 151 -1.68 -13.70 -4.02
C ILE A 151 -1.81 -13.42 -5.52
N LEU A 152 -1.30 -14.32 -6.37
CA LEU A 152 -1.35 -14.17 -7.83
C LEU A 152 -2.78 -14.11 -8.37
N GLU A 153 -3.70 -14.95 -7.83
CA GLU A 153 -5.11 -14.95 -8.20
C GLU A 153 -5.76 -13.58 -7.92
N VAL A 154 -5.56 -13.03 -6.70
CA VAL A 154 -6.16 -11.77 -6.29
C VAL A 154 -5.56 -10.59 -7.06
N LEU A 155 -4.25 -10.57 -7.27
CA LEU A 155 -3.59 -9.55 -8.09
C LEU A 155 -4.20 -9.51 -9.50
N ALA A 156 -4.32 -10.68 -10.16
CA ALA A 156 -4.88 -10.77 -11.50
C ALA A 156 -6.34 -10.31 -11.56
N LYS A 157 -7.14 -10.65 -10.56
CA LYS A 157 -8.55 -10.23 -10.47
C LYS A 157 -8.70 -8.71 -10.37
N HIS A 158 -7.77 -8.04 -9.69
CA HIS A 158 -7.78 -6.59 -9.49
C HIS A 158 -6.90 -5.82 -10.50
N GLU A 159 -6.60 -6.44 -11.65
CA GLU A 159 -5.83 -5.84 -12.75
C GLU A 159 -4.42 -5.36 -12.34
N MET A 160 -3.88 -5.97 -11.28
CA MET A 160 -2.49 -5.75 -10.86
C MET A 160 -1.59 -6.79 -11.54
N ARG A 161 -0.40 -6.36 -11.95
CA ARG A 161 0.56 -7.24 -12.65
C ARG A 161 1.89 -7.22 -11.93
N LEU A 162 2.46 -8.39 -11.72
CA LEU A 162 3.85 -8.54 -11.29
C LEU A 162 4.78 -8.54 -12.51
N LEU A 163 5.92 -7.89 -12.38
CA LEU A 163 7.02 -7.92 -13.35
C LEU A 163 8.20 -8.76 -12.83
N GLU A 164 8.16 -9.15 -11.57
CA GLU A 164 9.15 -10.00 -10.90
C GLU A 164 8.41 -11.13 -10.18
N ASP A 165 9.11 -12.24 -9.93
CA ASP A 165 8.55 -13.33 -9.14
C ASP A 165 8.34 -12.90 -7.68
N LEU A 166 7.31 -13.45 -7.05
CA LEU A 166 7.15 -13.28 -5.60
C LEU A 166 8.32 -13.94 -4.88
N PRO A 167 8.78 -13.35 -3.76
CA PRO A 167 9.80 -14.00 -2.94
C PRO A 167 9.31 -15.38 -2.46
N GLU A 168 10.24 -16.30 -2.31
CA GLU A 168 9.96 -17.58 -1.67
C GLU A 168 9.49 -17.32 -0.23
N PRO A 169 8.48 -18.06 0.26
CA PRO A 169 7.91 -17.85 1.59
C PRO A 169 8.88 -18.18 2.73
#